data_7e1d8cece73cd74b805e939f815d1a9d
#
_entry.id   7e1d8cece73cd74b805e939f815d1a9d
#
_cell.length_a   1.000
_cell.length_b   1.000
_cell.length_c   1.000
_cell.angle_alpha   90.00
_cell.angle_beta   90.00
_cell.angle_gamma   90.00
#
_symmetry.space_group_name_H-M   'P 1'
#
loop_
_entity.id
_entity.type
_entity.pdbx_description
1 polymer ?
#
loop_
_entity_poly.entity_id
_entity_poly.type
_entity_poly.pdbx_seq_one_letter_code
_entity_poly.pdbx_strand_id
1 'polypeptide(L)'
;VYTPGGKLGTDSFTYTAIDAYGNISLPATVSITIEKANSGVCYADMGGSRAHTAAVDLAEHGVFVGAKIGDSYFFEPERTLSRGEFVAMALAAMDVSAEDVQMTGFCDDASIPTWAKGYAVSALNAGVVSGVSTAEGVAFRANDAITLNEAAVVLNRLLRVTDVDLSDYDVQDADNAWCAQAVANLQSVSVIESGRFSTDEMRSGVT
;
A
#
# COMPACT_ATOMS: atom_id res chain seq x y z
N VAL A 1 -4.64 -3.74 20.34
CA VAL A 1 -3.43 -3.70 19.52
C VAL A 1 -2.23 -3.88 20.46
N TYR A 2 -1.35 -4.84 20.16
CA TYR A 2 -0.11 -5.04 20.90
C TYR A 2 0.99 -4.15 20.28
N THR A 3 1.71 -3.41 21.12
CA THR A 3 2.85 -2.61 20.68
C THR A 3 4.09 -3.13 21.39
N PRO A 4 5.06 -3.74 20.67
CA PRO A 4 6.28 -4.26 21.30
C PRO A 4 7.12 -3.12 21.86
N GLY A 5 7.70 -3.33 23.05
CA GLY A 5 8.54 -2.36 23.73
C GLY A 5 9.98 -2.27 23.21
N GLY A 6 10.25 -2.73 21.99
CA GLY A 6 11.57 -2.68 21.34
C GLY A 6 12.59 -3.69 21.86
N LYS A 7 12.22 -4.63 22.73
CA LYS A 7 13.09 -5.71 23.19
C LYS A 7 12.74 -7.01 22.48
N LEU A 8 13.75 -7.72 21.99
CA LEU A 8 13.60 -9.08 21.45
C LEU A 8 13.26 -10.05 22.59
N GLY A 9 12.48 -11.09 22.28
CA GLY A 9 12.10 -12.13 23.23
C GLY A 9 10.63 -12.49 23.16
N THR A 10 10.13 -13.20 24.16
CA THR A 10 8.73 -13.63 24.24
C THR A 10 7.98 -12.77 25.25
N ASP A 11 6.83 -12.28 24.85
CA ASP A 11 5.84 -11.63 25.71
C ASP A 11 4.53 -12.43 25.71
N SER A 12 3.68 -12.24 26.72
CA SER A 12 2.40 -12.94 26.76
C SER A 12 1.35 -12.15 27.55
N PHE A 13 0.10 -12.31 27.14
CA PHE A 13 -1.04 -11.83 27.89
C PHE A 13 -2.17 -12.85 27.89
N THR A 14 -3.07 -12.74 28.85
CA THR A 14 -4.27 -13.59 28.92
C THR A 14 -5.51 -12.77 28.69
N TYR A 15 -6.53 -13.40 28.09
CA TYR A 15 -7.84 -12.81 27.93
C TYR A 15 -8.93 -13.81 28.25
N THR A 16 -10.13 -13.32 28.58
CA THR A 16 -11.36 -14.08 28.69
C THR A 16 -12.40 -13.48 27.74
N ALA A 17 -13.26 -14.31 27.21
CA ALA A 17 -14.42 -13.87 26.42
C ALA A 17 -15.67 -13.88 27.30
N ILE A 18 -16.58 -12.93 27.05
CA ILE A 18 -17.89 -12.85 27.72
C ILE A 18 -18.96 -12.99 26.62
N ASP A 19 -19.89 -13.94 26.80
CA ASP A 19 -21.00 -14.10 25.86
C ASP A 19 -22.14 -13.08 26.11
N ALA A 20 -23.14 -13.07 25.25
CA ALA A 20 -24.31 -12.17 25.38
C ALA A 20 -25.14 -12.42 26.64
N TYR A 21 -24.95 -13.55 27.34
CA TYR A 21 -25.63 -13.91 28.58
C TYR A 21 -24.80 -13.63 29.82
N GLY A 22 -23.56 -13.10 29.65
CA GLY A 22 -22.68 -12.78 30.76
C GLY A 22 -21.79 -13.94 31.24
N ASN A 23 -21.78 -15.08 30.58
CA ASN A 23 -20.88 -16.17 30.92
C ASN A 23 -19.44 -15.83 30.49
N ILE A 24 -18.47 -16.12 31.37
CA ILE A 24 -17.04 -15.81 31.16
C ILE A 24 -16.35 -17.13 30.82
N SER A 25 -15.54 -17.10 29.76
CA SER A 25 -14.70 -18.24 29.38
C SER A 25 -13.54 -18.47 30.36
N LEU A 26 -12.94 -19.65 30.27
CA LEU A 26 -11.61 -19.83 30.89
C LEU A 26 -10.61 -18.88 30.22
N PRO A 27 -9.57 -18.44 30.96
CA PRO A 27 -8.51 -17.61 30.42
C PRO A 27 -7.77 -18.33 29.28
N ALA A 28 -7.58 -17.64 28.17
CA ALA A 28 -6.72 -18.08 27.06
C ALA A 28 -5.45 -17.22 27.04
N THR A 29 -4.30 -17.85 26.79
CA THR A 29 -3.01 -17.16 26.75
C THR A 29 -2.60 -16.91 25.31
N VAL A 30 -2.23 -15.69 24.99
CA VAL A 30 -1.56 -15.33 23.75
C VAL A 30 -0.08 -15.16 24.04
N SER A 31 0.76 -15.89 23.34
CA SER A 31 2.22 -15.74 23.38
C SER A 31 2.68 -15.04 22.11
N ILE A 32 3.52 -14.01 22.26
CA ILE A 32 4.03 -13.20 21.17
C ILE A 32 5.56 -13.32 21.20
N THR A 33 6.15 -13.76 20.10
CA THR A 33 7.60 -13.78 19.92
C THR A 33 8.03 -12.54 19.14
N ILE A 34 8.94 -11.76 19.71
CA ILE A 34 9.51 -10.56 19.11
C ILE A 34 10.90 -10.92 18.62
N GLU A 35 11.04 -11.04 17.31
CA GLU A 35 12.28 -11.42 16.65
C GLU A 35 12.88 -10.24 15.89
N LYS A 36 14.17 -10.31 15.58
CA LYS A 36 14.79 -9.34 14.69
C LYS A 36 14.33 -9.62 13.26
N ALA A 37 13.98 -8.56 12.52
CA ALA A 37 13.67 -8.67 11.11
C ALA A 37 14.81 -9.37 10.33
N ASN A 38 14.47 -10.28 9.43
CA ASN A 38 15.44 -11.01 8.61
C ASN A 38 16.25 -10.08 7.70
N SER A 39 15.63 -9.03 7.20
CA SER A 39 16.29 -7.98 6.41
C SER A 39 17.37 -7.23 7.18
N GLY A 40 17.36 -7.32 8.52
CA GLY A 40 18.19 -6.50 9.39
C GLY A 40 17.84 -5.01 9.39
N VAL A 41 16.73 -4.63 8.75
CA VAL A 41 16.23 -3.27 8.72
C VAL A 41 15.56 -2.93 10.04
N CYS A 42 15.95 -1.78 10.61
CA CYS A 42 15.32 -1.19 11.78
C CYS A 42 15.14 0.29 11.50
N TYR A 43 13.89 0.72 11.42
CA TYR A 43 13.57 2.10 11.11
C TYR A 43 13.67 3.00 12.33
N ALA A 44 14.40 4.11 12.20
CA ALA A 44 14.60 5.08 13.27
C ALA A 44 13.37 5.99 13.47
N ASP A 45 12.55 6.14 12.44
CA ASP A 45 11.41 7.06 12.37
C ASP A 45 10.04 6.39 12.48
N MET A 46 9.99 5.06 12.70
CA MET A 46 8.74 4.30 12.78
C MET A 46 8.33 3.94 14.21
N GLY A 47 8.95 4.55 15.20
CA GLY A 47 8.65 4.30 16.62
C GLY A 47 7.19 4.61 16.96
N GLY A 48 6.42 3.59 17.41
CA GLY A 48 5.00 3.73 17.76
C GLY A 48 4.03 3.80 16.57
N SER A 49 4.52 3.75 15.33
CA SER A 49 3.68 3.70 14.13
C SER A 49 2.97 2.35 14.01
N ARG A 50 1.67 2.39 13.66
CA ARG A 50 0.89 1.19 13.33
C ARG A 50 1.38 0.52 12.05
N ALA A 51 2.00 1.29 11.16
CA ALA A 51 2.55 0.81 9.91
C ALA A 51 3.94 0.15 10.04
N HIS A 52 4.54 0.14 11.24
CA HIS A 52 5.90 -0.38 11.44
C HIS A 52 6.06 -1.83 10.92
N THR A 53 5.13 -2.72 11.30
CA THR A 53 5.18 -4.11 10.84
C THR A 53 5.11 -4.21 9.33
N ALA A 54 4.17 -3.49 8.70
CA ALA A 54 4.06 -3.47 7.24
C ALA A 54 5.32 -2.91 6.55
N ALA A 55 5.93 -1.86 7.13
CA ALA A 55 7.18 -1.31 6.61
C ALA A 55 8.32 -2.32 6.66
N VAL A 56 8.42 -3.09 7.76
CA VAL A 56 9.41 -4.17 7.89
C VAL A 56 9.13 -5.29 6.89
N ASP A 57 7.87 -5.70 6.73
CA ASP A 57 7.47 -6.73 5.76
C ASP A 57 7.84 -6.31 4.32
N LEU A 58 7.62 -5.06 3.94
CA LEU A 58 8.03 -4.54 2.63
C LEU A 58 9.54 -4.64 2.43
N ALA A 59 10.34 -4.36 3.48
CA ALA A 59 11.79 -4.50 3.42
C ALA A 59 12.24 -5.96 3.34
N GLU A 60 11.60 -6.86 4.08
CA GLU A 60 11.93 -8.29 4.09
C GLU A 60 11.66 -8.95 2.73
N HIS A 61 10.63 -8.51 2.03
CA HIS A 61 10.31 -8.97 0.68
C HIS A 61 11.03 -8.19 -0.43
N GLY A 62 11.90 -7.24 -0.07
CA GLY A 62 12.66 -6.45 -1.05
C GLY A 62 11.82 -5.49 -1.89
N VAL A 63 10.59 -5.19 -1.45
CA VAL A 63 9.67 -4.29 -2.14
C VAL A 63 10.07 -2.83 -1.93
N PHE A 64 10.34 -2.48 -0.67
CA PHE A 64 10.76 -1.12 -0.30
C PHE A 64 11.56 -1.14 1.00
N VAL A 65 12.74 -0.54 0.99
CA VAL A 65 13.67 -0.52 2.14
C VAL A 65 13.77 0.88 2.77
N GLY A 66 13.28 1.91 2.10
CA GLY A 66 13.44 3.30 2.54
C GLY A 66 14.85 3.85 2.34
N ALA A 67 15.16 4.96 2.99
CA ALA A 67 16.46 5.62 2.93
C ALA A 67 17.42 5.06 3.99
N LYS A 68 18.69 4.87 3.63
CA LYS A 68 19.75 4.53 4.59
C LYS A 68 20.69 5.72 4.77
N ILE A 69 20.78 6.21 6.00
CA ILE A 69 21.65 7.33 6.37
C ILE A 69 22.58 6.87 7.50
N GLY A 70 23.86 6.70 7.18
CA GLY A 70 24.80 6.05 8.11
C GLY A 70 24.41 4.60 8.37
N ASP A 71 24.22 4.26 9.65
CA ASP A 71 23.80 2.92 10.08
C ASP A 71 22.30 2.81 10.35
N SER A 72 21.52 3.86 10.10
CA SER A 72 20.09 3.91 10.37
C SER A 72 19.27 3.88 9.07
N TYR A 73 18.12 3.20 9.13
CA TYR A 73 17.12 3.22 8.07
C TYR A 73 15.98 4.18 8.44
N PHE A 74 15.41 4.82 7.42
CA PHE A 74 14.28 5.75 7.54
C PHE A 74 13.23 5.34 6.52
N PHE A 75 12.00 5.16 6.99
CA PHE A 75 10.85 4.82 6.15
C PHE A 75 10.20 6.07 5.55
N GLU A 76 10.27 7.17 6.30
CA GLU A 76 9.66 8.46 5.97
C GLU A 76 8.13 8.37 5.84
N PRO A 77 7.40 7.95 6.90
CA PRO A 77 5.97 7.62 6.82
C PRO A 77 5.08 8.80 6.43
N GLU A 78 5.55 10.03 6.61
CA GLU A 78 4.81 11.25 6.24
C GLU A 78 5.14 11.74 4.81
N ARG A 79 6.05 11.07 4.10
CA ARG A 79 6.44 11.46 2.75
C ARG A 79 5.40 10.97 1.74
N THR A 80 4.87 11.90 0.95
CA THR A 80 3.96 11.56 -0.14
C THR A 80 4.68 10.76 -1.22
N LEU A 81 4.08 9.64 -1.64
CA LEU A 81 4.59 8.81 -2.72
C LEU A 81 4.23 9.40 -4.08
N SER A 82 5.17 9.30 -5.02
CA SER A 82 4.88 9.57 -6.42
C SER A 82 4.17 8.36 -7.07
N ARG A 83 3.47 8.62 -8.17
CA ARG A 83 2.82 7.56 -8.96
C ARG A 83 3.83 6.52 -9.44
N GLY A 84 5.02 6.95 -9.88
CA GLY A 84 6.09 6.06 -10.32
C GLY A 84 6.57 5.14 -9.20
N GLU A 85 6.80 5.69 -8.00
CA GLU A 85 7.22 4.91 -6.82
C GLU A 85 6.16 3.90 -6.43
N PHE A 86 4.89 4.33 -6.32
CA PHE A 86 3.80 3.43 -5.93
C PHE A 86 3.62 2.28 -6.92
N VAL A 87 3.61 2.56 -8.22
CA VAL A 87 3.47 1.53 -9.27
C VAL A 87 4.64 0.55 -9.22
N ALA A 88 5.87 1.03 -9.04
CA ALA A 88 7.04 0.16 -8.92
C ALA A 88 6.94 -0.76 -7.69
N MET A 89 6.56 -0.22 -6.53
CA MET A 89 6.37 -1.00 -5.30
C MET A 89 5.24 -2.03 -5.46
N ALA A 90 4.11 -1.64 -6.04
CA ALA A 90 2.97 -2.53 -6.25
C ALA A 90 3.31 -3.70 -7.18
N LEU A 91 4.05 -3.45 -8.27
CA LEU A 91 4.53 -4.50 -9.18
C LEU A 91 5.56 -5.40 -8.51
N ALA A 92 6.52 -4.82 -7.76
CA ALA A 92 7.51 -5.58 -7.03
C ALA A 92 6.88 -6.51 -5.98
N ALA A 93 5.83 -6.07 -5.29
CA ALA A 93 5.07 -6.89 -4.33
C ALA A 93 4.38 -8.11 -4.99
N MET A 94 4.20 -8.08 -6.30
CA MET A 94 3.61 -9.17 -7.09
C MET A 94 4.65 -9.92 -7.95
N ASP A 95 5.94 -9.74 -7.65
CA ASP A 95 7.07 -10.33 -8.39
C ASP A 95 7.07 -9.97 -9.89
N VAL A 96 6.47 -8.83 -10.27
CA VAL A 96 6.48 -8.34 -11.65
C VAL A 96 7.71 -7.46 -11.87
N SER A 97 8.59 -7.90 -12.72
CA SER A 97 9.82 -7.18 -13.04
C SER A 97 9.57 -5.99 -13.99
N ALA A 98 10.45 -4.99 -13.89
CA ALA A 98 10.49 -3.90 -14.86
C ALA A 98 10.95 -4.38 -16.24
N GLU A 99 10.31 -3.90 -17.30
CA GLU A 99 10.77 -4.11 -18.68
C GLU A 99 12.10 -3.36 -18.92
N ASP A 100 12.99 -3.96 -19.71
CA ASP A 100 14.23 -3.30 -20.12
C ASP A 100 13.95 -2.39 -21.34
N VAL A 101 13.57 -1.16 -21.05
CA VAL A 101 13.18 -0.18 -22.08
C VAL A 101 13.87 1.16 -21.88
N GLN A 102 14.18 1.84 -22.99
CA GLN A 102 14.71 3.20 -22.97
C GLN A 102 13.61 4.25 -23.13
N MET A 103 12.49 3.88 -23.70
CA MET A 103 11.35 4.75 -23.97
C MET A 103 10.03 4.03 -23.62
N THR A 104 9.01 4.77 -23.16
CA THR A 104 7.75 4.19 -22.69
C THR A 104 6.67 4.42 -23.73
N GLY A 105 6.45 5.09 -24.52
CA GLY A 105 5.28 5.38 -25.38
C GLY A 105 4.28 6.37 -24.76
N PHE A 106 4.51 6.84 -23.55
CA PHE A 106 3.76 7.95 -22.97
C PHE A 106 4.27 9.28 -23.53
N CYS A 107 3.37 10.25 -23.67
CA CYS A 107 3.75 11.56 -24.25
C CYS A 107 4.70 12.35 -23.34
N ASP A 108 4.72 12.07 -22.04
CA ASP A 108 5.60 12.66 -21.04
C ASP A 108 6.87 11.83 -20.77
N ASP A 109 7.27 10.96 -21.70
CA ASP A 109 8.42 10.04 -21.53
C ASP A 109 9.72 10.74 -21.06
N ALA A 110 9.98 11.94 -21.53
CA ALA A 110 11.15 12.71 -21.14
C ALA A 110 11.14 13.11 -19.65
N SER A 111 9.97 13.19 -19.02
CA SER A 111 9.77 13.52 -17.61
C SER A 111 9.74 12.28 -16.70
N ILE A 112 9.64 11.08 -17.28
CA ILE A 112 9.63 9.83 -16.52
C ILE A 112 11.07 9.48 -16.13
N PRO A 113 11.38 9.33 -14.84
CA PRO A 113 12.72 8.92 -14.39
C PRO A 113 13.11 7.58 -15.03
N THR A 114 14.37 7.43 -15.41
CA THR A 114 14.88 6.25 -16.11
C THR A 114 14.54 4.95 -15.38
N TRP A 115 14.66 4.93 -14.04
CA TRP A 115 14.32 3.78 -13.22
C TRP A 115 12.82 3.40 -13.27
N ALA A 116 11.93 4.38 -13.49
CA ALA A 116 10.49 4.17 -13.51
C ALA A 116 9.95 3.74 -14.89
N LYS A 117 10.72 3.95 -15.98
CA LYS A 117 10.26 3.65 -17.34
C LYS A 117 9.86 2.19 -17.54
N GLY A 118 10.70 1.27 -17.10
CA GLY A 118 10.43 -0.16 -17.18
C GLY A 118 9.16 -0.56 -16.43
N TYR A 119 8.96 -0.05 -15.22
CA TYR A 119 7.74 -0.30 -14.44
C TYR A 119 6.50 0.32 -15.09
N ALA A 120 6.60 1.51 -15.66
CA ALA A 120 5.49 2.15 -16.37
C ALA A 120 5.01 1.31 -17.56
N VAL A 121 5.95 0.73 -18.33
CA VAL A 121 5.65 -0.15 -19.46
C VAL A 121 5.11 -1.49 -18.97
N SER A 122 5.70 -2.12 -17.95
CA SER A 122 5.17 -3.35 -17.36
C SER A 122 3.75 -3.18 -16.85
N ALA A 123 3.46 -2.07 -16.16
CA ALA A 123 2.12 -1.76 -15.66
C ALA A 123 1.10 -1.53 -16.78
N LEU A 124 1.51 -0.87 -17.86
CA LEU A 124 0.68 -0.66 -19.04
C LEU A 124 0.37 -1.99 -19.75
N ASN A 125 1.39 -2.82 -19.99
CA ASN A 125 1.23 -4.13 -20.64
C ASN A 125 0.35 -5.08 -19.82
N ALA A 126 0.46 -5.03 -18.49
CA ALA A 126 -0.38 -5.80 -17.57
C ALA A 126 -1.82 -5.23 -17.44
N GLY A 127 -2.13 -4.08 -18.04
CA GLY A 127 -3.42 -3.41 -17.92
C GLY A 127 -3.67 -2.79 -16.52
N VAL A 128 -2.63 -2.68 -15.70
CA VAL A 128 -2.71 -2.12 -14.33
C VAL A 128 -2.87 -0.61 -14.39
N VAL A 129 -2.18 0.05 -15.30
CA VAL A 129 -2.33 1.49 -15.58
C VAL A 129 -2.75 1.72 -17.02
N SER A 130 -3.47 2.81 -17.28
CA SER A 130 -3.86 3.25 -18.63
C SER A 130 -3.31 4.63 -18.99
N GLY A 131 -2.68 5.30 -18.01
CA GLY A 131 -2.25 6.69 -18.15
C GLY A 131 -3.40 7.70 -18.05
N VAL A 132 -3.05 8.97 -18.17
CA VAL A 132 -3.97 10.12 -18.12
C VAL A 132 -4.01 10.78 -19.48
N SER A 133 -5.22 10.97 -20.03
CA SER A 133 -5.40 11.67 -21.30
C SER A 133 -5.08 13.17 -21.15
N THR A 134 -4.23 13.68 -22.04
CA THR A 134 -3.86 15.10 -22.12
C THR A 134 -4.04 15.60 -23.55
N ALA A 135 -3.85 16.89 -23.78
CA ALA A 135 -3.89 17.45 -25.14
C ALA A 135 -2.76 16.92 -26.05
N GLU A 136 -1.66 16.45 -25.47
CA GLU A 136 -0.46 15.96 -26.16
C GLU A 136 -0.46 14.43 -26.32
N GLY A 137 -1.43 13.75 -25.75
CA GLY A 137 -1.54 12.28 -25.76
C GLY A 137 -1.78 11.71 -24.39
N VAL A 138 -1.41 10.45 -24.19
CA VAL A 138 -1.53 9.76 -22.91
C VAL A 138 -0.24 9.93 -22.11
N ALA A 139 -0.32 10.50 -20.91
CA ALA A 139 0.79 10.72 -19.99
C ALA A 139 0.77 9.70 -18.83
N PHE A 140 1.93 9.32 -18.31
CA PHE A 140 2.05 8.48 -17.13
C PHE A 140 2.06 9.31 -15.83
N ARG A 141 2.71 10.48 -15.84
CA ARG A 141 2.83 11.40 -14.70
C ARG A 141 3.58 10.77 -13.52
N ALA A 142 4.74 10.21 -13.79
CA ALA A 142 5.53 9.45 -12.80
C ALA A 142 5.85 10.23 -11.52
N ASN A 143 6.06 11.54 -11.64
CA ASN A 143 6.49 12.40 -10.51
C ASN A 143 5.33 13.03 -9.73
N ASP A 144 4.09 12.91 -10.23
CA ASP A 144 2.93 13.44 -9.51
C ASP A 144 2.64 12.57 -8.29
N ALA A 145 2.18 13.19 -7.21
CA ALA A 145 1.69 12.46 -6.05
C ALA A 145 0.52 11.55 -6.45
N ILE A 146 0.57 10.27 -6.07
CA ILE A 146 -0.55 9.36 -6.29
C ILE A 146 -1.60 9.55 -5.18
N THR A 147 -2.87 9.64 -5.55
CA THR A 147 -3.97 9.67 -4.57
C THR A 147 -4.37 8.27 -4.13
N LEU A 148 -5.04 8.15 -2.97
CA LEU A 148 -5.58 6.86 -2.49
C LEU A 148 -6.55 6.24 -3.49
N ASN A 149 -7.38 7.04 -4.16
CA ASN A 149 -8.29 6.58 -5.20
C ASN A 149 -7.54 5.97 -6.38
N GLU A 150 -6.49 6.61 -6.83
CA GLU A 150 -5.63 6.10 -7.92
C GLU A 150 -4.90 4.84 -7.48
N ALA A 151 -4.36 4.81 -6.27
CA ALA A 151 -3.72 3.65 -5.68
C ALA A 151 -4.69 2.46 -5.58
N ALA A 152 -5.94 2.71 -5.17
CA ALA A 152 -6.98 1.68 -5.11
C ALA A 152 -7.26 1.07 -6.48
N VAL A 153 -7.34 1.87 -7.54
CA VAL A 153 -7.54 1.36 -8.91
C VAL A 153 -6.35 0.50 -9.36
N VAL A 154 -5.11 0.93 -9.07
CA VAL A 154 -3.90 0.16 -9.38
C VAL A 154 -3.92 -1.17 -8.66
N LEU A 155 -4.15 -1.17 -7.35
CA LEU A 155 -4.19 -2.40 -6.54
C LEU A 155 -5.33 -3.34 -6.97
N ASN A 156 -6.53 -2.82 -7.20
CA ASN A 156 -7.66 -3.64 -7.64
C ASN A 156 -7.36 -4.36 -8.96
N ARG A 157 -6.78 -3.65 -9.94
CA ARG A 157 -6.40 -4.26 -11.23
C ARG A 157 -5.28 -5.28 -11.08
N LEU A 158 -4.32 -5.01 -10.21
CA LEU A 158 -3.19 -5.90 -9.94
C LEU A 158 -3.64 -7.19 -9.24
N LEU A 159 -4.48 -7.07 -8.22
CA LEU A 159 -5.01 -8.19 -7.43
C LEU A 159 -6.16 -8.92 -8.15
N ARG A 160 -6.74 -8.34 -9.21
CA ARG A 160 -7.85 -8.92 -9.97
C ARG A 160 -9.02 -9.32 -9.07
N VAL A 161 -9.36 -8.45 -8.12
CA VAL A 161 -10.50 -8.70 -7.23
C VAL A 161 -11.79 -8.73 -8.04
N THR A 162 -12.65 -9.71 -7.74
CA THR A 162 -13.96 -9.83 -8.40
C THR A 162 -14.87 -8.66 -8.01
N ASP A 163 -15.61 -8.13 -8.99
CA ASP A 163 -16.54 -7.04 -8.76
C ASP A 163 -17.64 -7.43 -7.79
N VAL A 164 -17.86 -6.57 -6.80
CA VAL A 164 -18.94 -6.67 -5.81
C VAL A 164 -20.08 -5.75 -6.17
N ASP A 165 -21.26 -5.98 -5.56
CA ASP A 165 -22.39 -5.07 -5.70
C ASP A 165 -22.10 -3.78 -4.94
N LEU A 166 -22.10 -2.65 -5.66
CA LEU A 166 -21.81 -1.33 -5.07
C LEU A 166 -22.85 -0.88 -4.06
N SER A 167 -24.07 -1.45 -4.09
CA SER A 167 -25.12 -1.11 -3.13
C SER A 167 -24.79 -1.51 -1.70
N ASP A 168 -23.88 -2.46 -1.53
CA ASP A 168 -23.44 -2.97 -0.22
C ASP A 168 -22.31 -2.12 0.39
N TYR A 169 -21.79 -1.13 -0.35
CA TYR A 169 -20.64 -0.33 0.06
C TYR A 169 -20.94 1.16 -0.01
N ASP A 170 -20.42 1.91 0.95
CA ASP A 170 -20.55 3.36 0.98
C ASP A 170 -19.51 4.02 0.07
N VAL A 171 -19.80 4.08 -1.22
CA VAL A 171 -18.97 4.71 -2.28
C VAL A 171 -19.71 5.90 -2.88
N GLN A 172 -20.28 6.74 -2.03
CA GLN A 172 -21.31 7.74 -2.38
C GLN A 172 -20.80 8.98 -3.10
N ASP A 173 -19.53 9.09 -3.43
CA ASP A 173 -19.03 10.28 -4.11
C ASP A 173 -19.17 10.16 -5.65
N ALA A 174 -20.11 10.88 -6.20
CA ALA A 174 -20.36 10.92 -7.66
C ALA A 174 -19.10 11.35 -8.46
N ASP A 175 -18.24 12.19 -7.86
CA ASP A 175 -16.98 12.62 -8.46
C ASP A 175 -15.93 11.51 -8.48
N ASN A 176 -16.12 10.46 -7.70
CA ASN A 176 -15.26 9.29 -7.61
C ASN A 176 -15.85 8.04 -8.29
N ALA A 177 -16.87 8.19 -9.12
CA ALA A 177 -17.52 7.06 -9.82
C ALA A 177 -16.51 6.16 -10.58
N TRP A 178 -15.41 6.74 -11.08
CA TRP A 178 -14.36 6.03 -11.82
C TRP A 178 -13.55 5.06 -10.95
N CYS A 179 -13.45 5.28 -9.63
CA CYS A 179 -12.72 4.44 -8.69
C CYS A 179 -13.65 3.64 -7.75
N ALA A 180 -14.94 3.92 -7.75
CA ALA A 180 -15.92 3.34 -6.82
C ALA A 180 -15.84 1.80 -6.78
N GLN A 181 -15.83 1.15 -7.95
CA GLN A 181 -15.74 -0.32 -8.01
C GLN A 181 -14.43 -0.83 -7.40
N ALA A 182 -13.31 -0.18 -7.68
CA ALA A 182 -12.01 -0.58 -7.14
C ALA A 182 -11.98 -0.44 -5.61
N VAL A 183 -12.51 0.64 -5.06
CA VAL A 183 -12.58 0.87 -3.61
C VAL A 183 -13.48 -0.18 -2.95
N ALA A 184 -14.68 -0.43 -3.48
CA ALA A 184 -15.60 -1.44 -2.95
C ALA A 184 -14.99 -2.85 -2.98
N ASN A 185 -14.35 -3.22 -4.10
CA ASN A 185 -13.67 -4.50 -4.22
C ASN A 185 -12.57 -4.66 -3.16
N LEU A 186 -11.74 -3.64 -2.94
CA LEU A 186 -10.67 -3.68 -1.94
C LEU A 186 -11.21 -3.70 -0.51
N GLN A 187 -12.35 -3.07 -0.25
CA GLN A 187 -13.06 -3.16 1.03
C GLN A 187 -13.57 -4.59 1.27
N SER A 188 -14.12 -5.25 0.26
CA SER A 188 -14.65 -6.61 0.37
C SER A 188 -13.60 -7.65 0.78
N VAL A 189 -12.35 -7.41 0.41
CA VAL A 189 -11.21 -8.28 0.74
C VAL A 189 -10.33 -7.71 1.86
N SER A 190 -10.81 -6.69 2.58
CA SER A 190 -10.15 -6.06 3.73
C SER A 190 -8.77 -5.45 3.45
N VAL A 191 -8.47 -5.09 2.20
CA VAL A 191 -7.28 -4.30 1.84
C VAL A 191 -7.48 -2.84 2.24
N ILE A 192 -8.71 -2.33 2.11
CA ILE A 192 -9.12 -1.02 2.62
C ILE A 192 -10.19 -1.26 3.68
N GLU A 193 -10.00 -0.71 4.88
CA GLU A 193 -11.03 -0.76 5.93
C GLU A 193 -12.17 0.21 5.56
N SER A 194 -13.41 -0.29 5.61
CA SER A 194 -14.59 0.53 5.36
C SER A 194 -14.70 1.67 6.37
N GLY A 195 -14.96 2.89 5.88
CA GLY A 195 -15.08 4.09 6.71
C GLY A 195 -13.78 4.60 7.33
N ARG A 196 -12.62 4.02 6.99
CA ARG A 196 -11.33 4.47 7.52
C ARG A 196 -10.88 5.80 6.93
N PHE A 197 -11.16 6.03 5.66
CA PHE A 197 -10.75 7.24 4.96
C PHE A 197 -11.98 8.06 4.59
N SER A 198 -11.95 9.36 4.88
CA SER A 198 -12.90 10.32 4.36
C SER A 198 -12.70 10.54 2.85
N THR A 199 -13.68 11.10 2.19
CA THR A 199 -13.60 11.48 0.77
C THR A 199 -12.39 12.36 0.48
N ASP A 200 -12.09 13.33 1.35
CA ASP A 200 -10.95 14.23 1.18
C ASP A 200 -9.61 13.48 1.31
N GLU A 201 -9.50 12.54 2.24
CA GLU A 201 -8.32 11.69 2.38
C GLU A 201 -8.13 10.79 1.16
N MET A 202 -9.20 10.23 0.59
CA MET A 202 -9.14 9.41 -0.63
C MET A 202 -8.66 10.19 -1.86
N ARG A 203 -8.83 11.52 -1.86
CA ARG A 203 -8.33 12.44 -2.90
C ARG A 203 -6.93 12.98 -2.62
N SER A 204 -6.44 12.81 -1.39
CA SER A 204 -5.10 13.26 -1.00
C SER A 204 -4.01 12.30 -1.48
N GLY A 205 -2.77 12.77 -1.47
CA GLY A 205 -1.61 11.94 -1.79
C GLY A 205 -1.41 10.82 -0.75
N VAL A 206 -0.98 9.67 -1.21
CA VAL A 206 -0.58 8.52 -0.37
C VAL A 206 0.75 8.84 0.31
N THR A 207 0.79 8.66 1.62
CA THR A 207 2.02 8.76 2.44
C THR A 207 2.43 7.41 2.96
#